data_4b6c8572e9e4301490f72484af05e215
#
_entry.id   4b6c8572e9e4301490f72484af05e215
#
_cell.length_a   1.000
_cell.length_b   1.000
_cell.length_c   1.000
_cell.angle_alpha   90.00
_cell.angle_beta   90.00
_cell.angle_gamma   90.00
#
_symmetry.space_group_name_H-M   'P 1'
#
loop_
_entity.id
_entity.type
_entity.pdbx_description
1 polymer ?
#
loop_
_entity_poly.entity_id
_entity_poly.type
_entity_poly.pdbx_seq_one_letter_code
_entity_poly.pdbx_strand_id
1 'polypeptide(L)'
;NTNIVDVYKTATQKTDISVDDLSSDYFNGNNYNTNLYPNAIDPAIFYDKDGGMWMAYGSWSGGIYLLELDPATGQAIHPTASAKDGNVITDIYFGKKIAGGYGQSGEGPYVIYDKDTGYYYLYMSYGYLTANQGYNIRMFRSENPDGPYVDAAGKEATWGSSGHNGIGVKVLGSYNLPCLAYKYMAPGHNSALIDDDKMFLV
;
A
#
# COMPACT_ATOMS: atom_id res chain seq x y z
N ASN A 1 -16.83 -14.15 12.36
CA ASN A 1 -16.02 -14.94 11.41
C ASN A 1 -16.79 -15.26 10.11
N THR A 2 -18.13 -15.33 10.15
CA THR A 2 -18.96 -15.48 8.94
C THR A 2 -18.70 -14.38 7.92
N ASN A 3 -18.46 -13.15 8.37
CA ASN A 3 -18.21 -12.01 7.49
C ASN A 3 -16.90 -12.12 6.69
N ILE A 4 -15.85 -12.75 7.24
CA ILE A 4 -14.59 -12.96 6.50
C ILE A 4 -14.81 -13.96 5.37
N VAL A 5 -15.55 -15.03 5.63
CA VAL A 5 -15.86 -16.04 4.59
C VAL A 5 -16.73 -15.44 3.49
N ASP A 6 -17.72 -14.62 3.83
CA ASP A 6 -18.60 -13.99 2.85
C ASP A 6 -17.87 -12.95 1.99
N VAL A 7 -17.03 -12.12 2.60
CA VAL A 7 -16.15 -11.17 1.88
C VAL A 7 -15.18 -11.93 0.97
N TYR A 8 -14.60 -13.00 1.48
CA TYR A 8 -13.69 -13.84 0.74
C TYR A 8 -14.34 -14.50 -0.47
N LYS A 9 -15.52 -15.11 -0.29
CA LYS A 9 -16.30 -15.72 -1.38
C LYS A 9 -16.63 -14.68 -2.45
N THR A 10 -17.01 -13.48 -2.05
CA THR A 10 -17.32 -12.39 -2.97
C THR A 10 -16.09 -11.92 -3.73
N ALA A 11 -14.97 -11.72 -3.03
CA ALA A 11 -13.72 -11.23 -3.64
C ALA A 11 -13.07 -12.25 -4.59
N THR A 12 -13.16 -13.54 -4.27
CA THR A 12 -12.49 -14.60 -5.05
C THR A 12 -13.43 -15.34 -6.00
N GLN A 13 -14.74 -15.06 -5.95
CA GLN A 13 -15.78 -15.81 -6.65
C GLN A 13 -15.80 -17.33 -6.34
N LYS A 14 -15.11 -17.74 -5.29
CA LYS A 14 -15.14 -19.12 -4.79
C LYS A 14 -16.31 -19.30 -3.84
N THR A 15 -17.23 -20.16 -4.18
CA THR A 15 -18.46 -20.41 -3.41
C THR A 15 -18.39 -21.61 -2.48
N ASP A 16 -17.37 -22.44 -2.64
CA ASP A 16 -17.15 -23.73 -1.97
C ASP A 16 -16.17 -23.65 -0.79
N ILE A 17 -15.74 -22.45 -0.42
CA ILE A 17 -14.79 -22.23 0.68
C ILE A 17 -15.51 -22.20 2.04
N SER A 18 -14.93 -22.85 3.02
CA SER A 18 -15.33 -22.80 4.43
C SER A 18 -14.29 -22.07 5.27
N VAL A 19 -14.58 -21.81 6.56
CA VAL A 19 -13.60 -21.27 7.52
C VAL A 19 -12.42 -22.20 7.68
N ASP A 20 -12.64 -23.50 7.56
CA ASP A 20 -11.61 -24.52 7.74
C ASP A 20 -10.61 -24.56 6.57
N ASP A 21 -10.98 -24.00 5.42
CA ASP A 21 -10.09 -23.87 4.24
C ASP A 21 -9.16 -22.66 4.33
N LEU A 22 -9.38 -21.75 5.29
CA LEU A 22 -8.56 -20.58 5.47
C LEU A 22 -7.31 -20.90 6.28
N SER A 23 -6.17 -20.34 5.89
CA SER A 23 -4.95 -20.44 6.68
C SER A 23 -5.17 -19.91 8.11
N SER A 24 -4.64 -20.61 9.10
CA SER A 24 -4.62 -20.17 10.49
C SER A 24 -3.93 -18.80 10.66
N ASP A 25 -3.02 -18.44 9.75
CA ASP A 25 -2.29 -17.18 9.77
C ASP A 25 -3.20 -15.96 9.57
N TYR A 26 -4.39 -16.15 8.95
CA TYR A 26 -5.39 -15.08 8.83
C TYR A 26 -6.04 -14.68 10.15
N PHE A 27 -5.78 -15.44 11.20
CA PHE A 27 -6.39 -15.22 12.51
C PHE A 27 -5.34 -14.95 13.58
N ASN A 28 -5.65 -14.02 14.47
CA ASN A 28 -4.99 -13.80 15.73
C ASN A 28 -6.03 -14.06 16.84
N GLY A 29 -6.01 -15.28 17.40
CA GLY A 29 -7.12 -15.81 18.18
C GLY A 29 -8.40 -15.90 17.32
N ASN A 30 -9.47 -15.25 17.76
CA ASN A 30 -10.75 -15.23 17.03
C ASN A 30 -10.91 -14.02 16.08
N ASN A 31 -9.88 -13.18 15.95
CA ASN A 31 -9.94 -11.97 15.16
C ASN A 31 -9.10 -12.10 13.90
N TYR A 32 -9.43 -11.31 12.88
CA TYR A 32 -8.59 -11.14 11.71
C TYR A 32 -7.20 -10.64 12.11
N ASN A 33 -6.16 -11.19 11.49
CA ASN A 33 -4.77 -10.88 11.83
C ASN A 33 -4.31 -9.58 11.16
N THR A 34 -4.66 -8.48 11.77
CA THR A 34 -4.29 -7.13 11.32
C THR A 34 -2.80 -6.80 11.48
N ASN A 35 -1.98 -7.68 12.05
CA ASN A 35 -0.53 -7.49 12.08
C ASN A 35 0.12 -7.87 10.75
N LEU A 36 -0.43 -8.89 10.09
CA LEU A 36 0.17 -9.46 8.87
C LEU A 36 -0.59 -9.08 7.61
N TYR A 37 -1.92 -8.98 7.66
CA TYR A 37 -2.78 -8.84 6.48
C TYR A 37 -3.46 -7.46 6.41
N PRO A 38 -3.74 -6.98 5.18
CA PRO A 38 -4.25 -5.65 4.94
C PRO A 38 -5.72 -5.51 5.31
N ASN A 39 -6.17 -4.28 5.54
CA ASN A 39 -7.58 -3.92 5.41
C ASN A 39 -7.90 -3.54 3.96
N ALA A 40 -9.12 -3.79 3.55
CA ALA A 40 -9.61 -3.48 2.21
C ALA A 40 -10.09 -2.02 2.13
N ILE A 41 -9.13 -1.09 2.10
CA ILE A 41 -9.37 0.37 2.06
C ILE A 41 -8.29 1.05 1.22
N ASP A 42 -8.55 2.28 0.80
CA ASP A 42 -7.63 3.17 0.08
C ASP A 42 -7.08 2.54 -1.23
N PRO A 43 -7.92 1.99 -2.14
CA PRO A 43 -7.41 1.41 -3.37
C PRO A 43 -6.94 2.48 -4.35
N ALA A 44 -5.78 2.25 -4.95
CA ALA A 44 -5.26 3.06 -6.05
C ALA A 44 -4.82 2.15 -7.21
N ILE A 45 -5.28 2.48 -8.42
CA ILE A 45 -4.95 1.72 -9.64
C ILE A 45 -3.83 2.46 -10.37
N PHE A 46 -2.86 1.69 -10.86
CA PHE A 46 -1.83 2.19 -11.77
C PHE A 46 -1.51 1.17 -12.86
N TYR A 47 -0.87 1.64 -13.90
CA TYR A 47 -0.36 0.80 -14.99
C TYR A 47 1.17 0.76 -14.93
N ASP A 48 1.73 -0.42 -15.16
CA ASP A 48 3.15 -0.56 -15.33
C ASP A 48 3.61 -0.14 -16.75
N LYS A 49 4.91 -0.13 -16.95
CA LYS A 49 5.54 0.27 -18.24
C LYS A 49 5.15 -0.62 -19.42
N ASP A 50 4.67 -1.83 -19.15
CA ASP A 50 4.30 -2.83 -20.14
C ASP A 50 2.78 -2.94 -20.34
N GLY A 51 2.01 -2.10 -19.62
CA GLY A 51 0.54 -2.03 -19.68
C GLY A 51 -0.16 -3.00 -18.72
N GLY A 52 0.54 -3.67 -17.84
CA GLY A 52 -0.02 -4.43 -16.74
C GLY A 52 -0.76 -3.50 -15.77
N MET A 53 -1.92 -3.93 -15.30
CA MET A 53 -2.76 -3.16 -14.39
C MET A 53 -2.61 -3.68 -12.96
N TRP A 54 -2.42 -2.77 -12.01
CA TRP A 54 -2.13 -3.08 -10.62
C TRP A 54 -3.01 -2.27 -9.68
N MET A 55 -3.33 -2.84 -8.52
CA MET A 55 -4.03 -2.16 -7.43
C MET A 55 -3.19 -2.20 -6.15
N ALA A 56 -2.73 -1.03 -5.69
CA ALA A 56 -2.18 -0.87 -4.35
C ALA A 56 -3.32 -0.53 -3.38
N TYR A 57 -3.35 -1.15 -2.20
CA TYR A 57 -4.42 -0.93 -1.22
C TYR A 57 -3.98 -1.29 0.19
N GLY A 58 -4.72 -0.81 1.18
CA GLY A 58 -4.48 -1.06 2.59
C GLY A 58 -4.15 0.21 3.37
N SER A 59 -4.19 0.10 4.68
CA SER A 59 -3.96 1.20 5.62
C SER A 59 -3.56 0.62 6.95
N TRP A 60 -2.49 1.12 7.56
CA TRP A 60 -2.00 0.64 8.86
C TRP A 60 -1.92 -0.91 8.90
N SER A 61 -2.66 -1.56 9.77
CA SER A 61 -2.85 -3.03 9.82
C SER A 61 -1.62 -3.82 9.35
N GLY A 62 -1.79 -4.79 8.48
CA GLY A 62 -0.71 -5.59 7.87
C GLY A 62 0.11 -4.85 6.82
N GLY A 63 -0.21 -3.59 6.53
CA GLY A 63 0.50 -2.75 5.56
C GLY A 63 -0.25 -2.59 4.25
N ILE A 64 0.49 -2.16 3.23
CA ILE A 64 0.03 -1.96 1.87
C ILE A 64 0.34 -3.20 1.05
N TYR A 65 -0.68 -3.67 0.36
CA TYR A 65 -0.62 -4.83 -0.52
C TYR A 65 -0.85 -4.44 -1.96
N LEU A 66 -0.37 -5.27 -2.86
CA LEU A 66 -0.46 -5.10 -4.31
C LEU A 66 -1.09 -6.34 -4.93
N LEU A 67 -2.12 -6.13 -5.73
CA LEU A 67 -2.72 -7.13 -6.60
C LEU A 67 -2.51 -6.75 -8.06
N GLU A 68 -2.13 -7.71 -8.87
CA GLU A 68 -2.22 -7.60 -10.32
C GLU A 68 -3.69 -7.75 -10.73
N LEU A 69 -4.11 -6.98 -11.71
CA LEU A 69 -5.47 -7.01 -12.22
C LEU A 69 -5.47 -7.35 -13.71
N ASP A 70 -6.47 -8.07 -14.17
CA ASP A 70 -6.73 -8.24 -15.58
C ASP A 70 -7.22 -6.93 -16.20
N PRO A 71 -6.49 -6.29 -17.12
CA PRO A 71 -6.88 -5.02 -17.69
C PRO A 71 -8.21 -5.05 -18.46
N ALA A 72 -8.63 -6.21 -18.93
CA ALA A 72 -9.88 -6.36 -19.68
C ALA A 72 -11.11 -6.43 -18.77
N THR A 73 -10.96 -6.96 -17.55
CA THR A 73 -12.08 -7.23 -16.65
C THR A 73 -12.00 -6.47 -15.33
N GLY A 74 -10.81 -5.99 -14.94
CA GLY A 74 -10.52 -5.38 -13.63
C GLY A 74 -10.51 -6.39 -12.48
N GLN A 75 -10.60 -7.69 -12.76
CA GLN A 75 -10.56 -8.73 -11.74
C GLN A 75 -9.13 -9.00 -11.28
N ALA A 76 -8.97 -9.38 -10.01
CA ALA A 76 -7.67 -9.71 -9.47
C ALA A 76 -7.09 -11.00 -10.09
N ILE A 77 -5.83 -10.92 -10.48
CA ILE A 77 -5.01 -12.07 -10.84
C ILE A 77 -4.27 -12.49 -9.57
N HIS A 78 -4.70 -13.58 -8.98
CA HIS A 78 -4.16 -14.03 -7.72
C HIS A 78 -2.83 -14.75 -7.87
N PRO A 79 -1.86 -14.56 -6.94
CA PRO A 79 -0.66 -15.38 -6.89
C PRO A 79 -0.99 -16.87 -6.81
N THR A 80 -0.16 -17.71 -7.41
CA THR A 80 -0.36 -19.17 -7.45
C THR A 80 -0.06 -19.85 -6.11
N ALA A 81 0.73 -19.21 -5.25
CA ALA A 81 1.10 -19.71 -3.92
C ALA A 81 1.38 -18.57 -2.95
N SER A 82 1.08 -18.80 -1.68
CA SER A 82 1.53 -17.94 -0.60
C SER A 82 3.01 -18.19 -0.27
N ALA A 83 3.74 -17.12 0.03
CA ALA A 83 5.16 -17.16 0.40
C ALA A 83 5.48 -16.07 1.42
N LYS A 84 6.52 -16.29 2.20
CA LYS A 84 7.06 -15.30 3.14
C LYS A 84 8.57 -15.26 3.02
N ASP A 85 9.09 -14.09 2.71
CA ASP A 85 10.52 -13.81 2.68
C ASP A 85 10.81 -12.56 3.53
N GLY A 86 11.41 -12.77 4.69
CA GLY A 86 11.64 -11.69 5.66
C GLY A 86 10.33 -10.99 6.05
N ASN A 87 10.22 -9.71 5.72
CA ASN A 87 9.03 -8.88 5.98
C ASN A 87 8.05 -8.84 4.81
N VAL A 88 8.43 -9.39 3.65
CA VAL A 88 7.58 -9.47 2.47
C VAL A 88 6.69 -10.71 2.60
N ILE A 89 5.40 -10.51 2.42
CA ILE A 89 4.39 -11.56 2.39
C ILE A 89 3.75 -11.51 1.01
N THR A 90 3.73 -12.65 0.33
CA THR A 90 2.87 -12.88 -0.82
C THR A 90 1.75 -13.80 -0.38
N ASP A 91 0.53 -13.41 -0.62
CA ASP A 91 -0.65 -14.17 -0.24
C ASP A 91 -1.52 -14.43 -1.47
N ILE A 92 -2.04 -15.65 -1.58
CA ILE A 92 -2.84 -16.06 -2.74
C ILE A 92 -4.14 -15.24 -2.91
N TYR A 93 -4.58 -14.51 -1.89
CA TYR A 93 -5.81 -13.71 -1.93
C TYR A 93 -5.55 -12.23 -1.85
N PHE A 94 -4.62 -11.83 -0.99
CA PHE A 94 -4.34 -10.42 -0.74
C PHE A 94 -3.25 -9.85 -1.66
N GLY A 95 -2.50 -10.73 -2.37
CA GLY A 95 -1.38 -10.29 -3.19
C GLY A 95 -0.09 -10.12 -2.40
N LYS A 96 0.78 -9.21 -2.85
CA LYS A 96 2.12 -9.00 -2.30
C LYS A 96 2.17 -7.76 -1.40
N LYS A 97 2.67 -7.93 -0.18
CA LYS A 97 2.96 -6.79 0.70
C LYS A 97 4.12 -5.97 0.14
N ILE A 98 3.89 -4.69 -0.12
CA ILE A 98 4.89 -3.76 -0.67
C ILE A 98 5.36 -2.70 0.32
N ALA A 99 4.59 -2.44 1.40
CA ALA A 99 4.98 -1.48 2.42
C ALA A 99 4.28 -1.74 3.76
N GLY A 100 4.79 -1.17 4.83
CA GLY A 100 4.18 -1.20 6.16
C GLY A 100 4.13 -2.57 6.80
N GLY A 101 3.23 -2.72 7.75
CA GLY A 101 2.94 -3.92 8.51
C GLY A 101 2.90 -3.69 10.02
N TYR A 102 2.38 -4.67 10.74
CA TYR A 102 2.33 -4.70 12.20
C TYR A 102 1.65 -3.48 12.84
N GLY A 103 0.60 -2.96 12.19
CA GLY A 103 -0.15 -1.81 12.70
C GLY A 103 0.61 -0.49 12.70
N GLN A 104 1.74 -0.42 11.98
CA GLN A 104 2.49 0.83 11.84
C GLN A 104 1.79 1.77 10.87
N SER A 105 1.97 3.08 11.09
CA SER A 105 1.39 4.10 10.23
C SER A 105 1.87 3.99 8.79
N GLY A 106 0.95 4.17 7.86
CA GLY A 106 1.13 4.13 6.42
C GLY A 106 -0.20 3.82 5.77
N GLU A 107 -0.76 4.77 5.00
CA GLU A 107 -2.08 4.66 4.36
C GLU A 107 -2.15 5.49 3.09
N GLY A 108 -3.27 5.39 2.35
CA GLY A 108 -3.49 6.15 1.13
C GLY A 108 -2.38 5.92 0.10
N PRO A 109 -2.07 4.67 -0.29
CA PRO A 109 -1.00 4.41 -1.24
C PRO A 109 -1.35 4.96 -2.62
N TYR A 110 -0.38 5.56 -3.30
CA TYR A 110 -0.49 5.94 -4.70
C TYR A 110 0.81 5.59 -5.41
N VAL A 111 0.73 4.87 -6.52
CA VAL A 111 1.89 4.50 -7.33
C VAL A 111 1.81 5.15 -8.69
N ILE A 112 2.90 5.71 -9.16
CA ILE A 112 3.04 6.24 -10.51
C ILE A 112 4.38 5.81 -11.12
N TYR A 113 4.36 5.41 -12.39
CA TYR A 113 5.57 5.12 -13.15
C TYR A 113 6.05 6.37 -13.87
N ASP A 114 7.31 6.68 -13.72
CA ASP A 114 7.98 7.74 -14.44
C ASP A 114 8.94 7.13 -15.48
N LYS A 115 8.60 7.33 -16.75
CA LYS A 115 9.37 6.79 -17.89
C LYS A 115 10.77 7.40 -18.02
N ASP A 116 10.95 8.65 -17.54
CA ASP A 116 12.21 9.38 -17.72
C ASP A 116 13.24 8.93 -16.69
N THR A 117 12.81 8.53 -15.51
CA THR A 117 13.70 7.95 -14.48
C THR A 117 13.71 6.42 -14.49
N GLY A 118 12.70 5.78 -15.08
CA GLY A 118 12.52 4.32 -15.07
C GLY A 118 12.05 3.74 -13.74
N TYR A 119 11.59 4.59 -12.82
CA TYR A 119 11.14 4.17 -11.50
C TYR A 119 9.62 4.25 -11.32
N TYR A 120 9.12 3.35 -10.49
CA TYR A 120 7.81 3.45 -9.85
C TYR A 120 7.98 4.20 -8.54
N TYR A 121 7.20 5.25 -8.32
CA TYR A 121 7.19 6.02 -7.10
C TYR A 121 5.94 5.70 -6.29
N LEU A 122 6.13 5.17 -5.08
CA LEU A 122 5.07 4.89 -4.12
C LEU A 122 4.99 6.06 -3.13
N TYR A 123 3.85 6.73 -3.10
CA TYR A 123 3.51 7.74 -2.11
C TYR A 123 2.58 7.13 -1.06
N MET A 124 2.79 7.49 0.19
CA MET A 124 1.98 7.04 1.32
C MET A 124 1.84 8.15 2.35
N SER A 125 0.69 8.19 3.01
CA SER A 125 0.44 9.10 4.14
C SER A 125 0.85 8.47 5.46
N TYR A 126 1.52 9.24 6.31
CA TYR A 126 2.02 8.83 7.61
C TYR A 126 1.55 9.76 8.72
N GLY A 127 1.44 9.23 9.93
CA GLY A 127 0.93 9.94 11.09
C GLY A 127 -0.58 9.80 11.22
N TYR A 128 -1.18 10.60 12.10
CA TYR A 128 -2.63 10.64 12.27
C TYR A 128 -3.21 11.86 11.56
N LEU A 129 -4.37 11.69 10.92
CA LEU A 129 -5.08 12.76 10.19
C LEU A 129 -5.66 13.78 11.19
N THR A 130 -4.78 14.52 11.82
CA THR A 130 -5.13 15.63 12.71
C THR A 130 -4.15 16.78 12.54
N ALA A 131 -4.58 17.98 12.92
CA ALA A 131 -3.79 19.20 12.80
C ALA A 131 -2.43 19.14 13.53
N ASN A 132 -2.33 18.36 14.61
CA ASN A 132 -1.20 18.40 15.54
C ASN A 132 -0.38 17.10 15.59
N GLN A 133 -0.75 16.07 14.82
CA GLN A 133 -0.12 14.75 14.89
C GLN A 133 0.74 14.41 13.68
N GLY A 134 1.13 15.44 12.92
CA GLY A 134 2.20 15.35 11.94
C GLY A 134 1.87 14.52 10.70
N TYR A 135 0.59 14.51 10.27
CA TYR A 135 0.21 13.86 9.01
C TYR A 135 1.07 14.40 7.86
N ASN A 136 1.63 13.51 7.07
CA ASN A 136 2.59 13.87 6.03
C ASN A 136 2.64 12.80 4.94
N ILE A 137 3.11 13.20 3.75
CA ILE A 137 3.33 12.30 2.63
C ILE A 137 4.82 11.93 2.56
N ARG A 138 5.07 10.63 2.41
CA ARG A 138 6.41 10.08 2.16
C ARG A 138 6.45 9.30 0.86
N MET A 139 7.62 9.25 0.26
CA MET A 139 7.89 8.63 -1.02
C MET A 139 8.93 7.52 -0.88
N PHE A 140 8.72 6.46 -1.64
CA PHE A 140 9.65 5.37 -1.91
C PHE A 140 9.71 5.15 -3.41
N ARG A 141 10.70 4.42 -3.90
CA ARG A 141 10.81 4.07 -5.32
C ARG A 141 11.23 2.61 -5.53
N SER A 142 10.89 2.08 -6.69
CA SER A 142 11.30 0.75 -7.17
C SER A 142 11.50 0.75 -8.67
N GLU A 143 12.35 -0.13 -9.18
CA GLU A 143 12.48 -0.41 -10.62
C GLU A 143 11.39 -1.35 -11.15
N ASN A 144 10.68 -2.03 -10.24
CA ASN A 144 9.62 -2.97 -10.56
C ASN A 144 8.28 -2.53 -9.94
N PRO A 145 7.14 -2.80 -10.61
CA PRO A 145 5.83 -2.41 -10.10
C PRO A 145 5.50 -3.05 -8.74
N ASP A 146 6.03 -4.24 -8.48
CA ASP A 146 5.79 -5.05 -7.27
C ASP A 146 6.91 -4.92 -6.22
N GLY A 147 7.83 -3.97 -6.38
CA GLY A 147 8.91 -3.67 -5.44
C GLY A 147 10.20 -4.48 -5.66
N PRO A 148 11.14 -4.46 -4.72
CA PRO A 148 11.05 -3.76 -3.43
C PRO A 148 11.04 -2.24 -3.57
N TYR A 149 10.18 -1.59 -2.80
CA TYR A 149 10.16 -0.13 -2.69
C TYR A 149 11.12 0.31 -1.60
N VAL A 150 12.02 1.23 -1.94
CA VAL A 150 13.06 1.73 -1.02
C VAL A 150 13.05 3.25 -0.91
N ASP A 151 13.50 3.76 0.22
CA ASP A 151 13.74 5.19 0.41
C ASP A 151 15.13 5.62 -0.13
N ALA A 152 15.46 6.90 0.02
CA ALA A 152 16.74 7.45 -0.44
C ALA A 152 17.97 6.86 0.28
N ALA A 153 17.79 6.22 1.44
CA ALA A 153 18.85 5.52 2.17
C ALA A 153 18.90 4.02 1.82
N GLY A 154 18.07 3.54 0.89
CA GLY A 154 17.96 2.13 0.50
C GLY A 154 17.20 1.27 1.51
N LYS A 155 16.45 1.89 2.43
CA LYS A 155 15.63 1.14 3.38
C LYS A 155 14.30 0.74 2.73
N GLU A 156 13.97 -0.54 2.86
CA GLU A 156 12.73 -1.08 2.33
C GLU A 156 11.49 -0.52 3.05
N ALA A 157 10.43 -0.32 2.29
CA ALA A 157 9.15 0.16 2.81
C ALA A 157 8.39 -0.89 3.63
N THR A 158 8.77 -2.17 3.57
CA THR A 158 8.15 -3.26 4.34
C THR A 158 8.71 -3.35 5.76
N TRP A 159 7.83 -3.66 6.73
CA TRP A 159 8.21 -3.73 8.15
C TRP A 159 7.94 -5.10 8.75
N GLY A 160 8.79 -5.42 9.73
CA GLY A 160 8.57 -6.49 10.67
C GLY A 160 7.97 -5.98 12.00
N SER A 161 7.88 -6.86 12.97
CA SER A 161 7.32 -6.57 14.30
C SER A 161 8.06 -5.47 15.07
N SER A 162 9.34 -5.21 14.75
CA SER A 162 10.12 -4.11 15.32
C SER A 162 9.76 -2.74 14.74
N GLY A 163 9.02 -2.70 13.64
CA GLY A 163 8.67 -1.49 12.92
C GLY A 163 9.87 -0.75 12.33
N HIS A 164 9.61 0.29 11.57
CA HIS A 164 10.63 1.22 11.10
C HIS A 164 10.13 2.66 11.21
N ASN A 165 10.52 3.34 12.29
CA ASN A 165 10.29 4.77 12.40
C ASN A 165 11.28 5.55 11.53
N GLY A 166 10.80 6.59 10.86
CA GLY A 166 11.64 7.53 10.11
C GLY A 166 12.15 7.03 8.76
N ILE A 167 11.53 6.02 8.15
CA ILE A 167 11.80 5.63 6.77
C ILE A 167 10.95 6.43 5.78
N GLY A 168 11.35 6.41 4.52
CA GLY A 168 10.72 7.14 3.44
C GLY A 168 11.16 8.59 3.35
N VAL A 169 11.17 9.14 2.15
CA VAL A 169 11.49 10.54 1.90
C VAL A 169 10.24 11.37 2.15
N LYS A 170 10.25 12.21 3.18
CA LYS A 170 9.15 13.12 3.44
C LYS A 170 9.10 14.19 2.35
N VAL A 171 8.05 14.18 1.53
CA VAL A 171 7.89 15.12 0.40
C VAL A 171 6.93 16.26 0.71
N LEU A 172 5.93 16.03 1.58
CA LEU A 172 4.99 17.06 1.97
C LEU A 172 4.57 16.89 3.44
N GLY A 173 4.41 17.99 4.13
CA GLY A 173 3.94 18.03 5.52
C GLY A 173 3.23 19.34 5.81
N SER A 174 2.92 19.57 7.07
CA SER A 174 2.34 20.86 7.51
C SER A 174 3.38 21.96 7.43
N TYR A 175 3.07 23.06 6.73
CA TYR A 175 3.94 24.21 6.56
C TYR A 175 3.20 25.51 6.87
N ASN A 176 3.90 26.42 7.51
CA ASN A 176 3.48 27.80 7.67
C ASN A 176 4.35 28.69 6.78
N LEU A 177 3.87 28.98 5.57
CA LEU A 177 4.58 29.81 4.61
C LEU A 177 4.10 31.25 4.76
N PRO A 178 5.01 32.23 4.99
CA PRO A 178 4.64 33.63 5.20
C PRO A 178 3.86 34.27 4.04
N CYS A 179 4.02 33.73 2.82
CA CYS A 179 3.32 34.20 1.61
C CYS A 179 1.86 33.74 1.50
N LEU A 180 1.41 32.82 2.36
CA LEU A 180 0.05 32.26 2.33
C LEU A 180 -0.81 32.85 3.45
N ALA A 181 -2.08 33.13 3.12
CA ALA A 181 -3.07 33.56 4.11
C ALA A 181 -3.37 32.48 5.15
N TYR A 182 -3.24 31.22 4.76
CA TYR A 182 -3.47 30.03 5.60
C TYR A 182 -2.28 29.07 5.48
N LYS A 183 -1.96 28.41 6.58
CA LYS A 183 -0.94 27.36 6.58
C LYS A 183 -1.46 26.07 5.93
N TYR A 184 -0.59 25.33 5.26
CA TYR A 184 -0.85 23.93 4.93
C TYR A 184 -0.91 23.09 6.20
N MET A 185 -1.90 22.22 6.30
CA MET A 185 -2.12 21.42 7.49
C MET A 185 -2.49 19.98 7.11
N ALA A 186 -1.77 19.02 7.69
CA ALA A 186 -2.05 17.59 7.57
C ALA A 186 -2.28 17.10 6.13
N PRO A 187 -1.35 17.40 5.17
CA PRO A 187 -1.48 16.91 3.80
C PRO A 187 -1.30 15.39 3.77
N GLY A 188 -2.14 14.72 3.01
CA GLY A 188 -2.08 13.28 2.85
C GLY A 188 -3.10 12.78 1.83
N HIS A 189 -3.12 11.47 1.60
CA HIS A 189 -4.01 10.77 0.68
C HIS A 189 -3.97 11.40 -0.72
N ASN A 190 -2.75 11.57 -1.23
CA ASN A 190 -2.50 12.24 -2.49
C ASN A 190 -2.75 11.33 -3.69
N SER A 191 -3.02 11.95 -4.83
CA SER A 191 -2.69 11.41 -6.14
C SER A 191 -1.41 12.08 -6.68
N ALA A 192 -0.91 11.59 -7.81
CA ALA A 192 0.19 12.20 -8.54
C ALA A 192 -0.09 12.18 -10.04
N LEU A 193 0.43 13.15 -10.75
CA LEU A 193 0.39 13.20 -12.21
C LEU A 193 1.76 13.64 -12.74
N ILE A 194 2.07 13.22 -13.96
CA ILE A 194 3.23 13.69 -14.71
C ILE A 194 2.70 14.51 -15.88
N ASP A 195 3.16 15.75 -15.95
CA ASP A 195 2.87 16.69 -17.04
C ASP A 195 4.20 17.22 -17.58
N ASP A 196 4.47 16.97 -18.85
CA ASP A 196 5.79 17.12 -19.46
C ASP A 196 6.85 16.31 -18.69
N ASP A 197 7.84 16.97 -18.13
CA ASP A 197 8.95 16.41 -17.36
C ASP A 197 8.79 16.62 -15.83
N LYS A 198 7.60 17.00 -15.38
CA LYS A 198 7.33 17.36 -13.99
C LYS A 198 6.29 16.43 -13.36
N MET A 199 6.62 16.00 -12.17
CA MET A 199 5.69 15.23 -11.33
C MET A 199 5.04 16.17 -10.29
N PHE A 200 3.72 16.16 -10.26
CA PHE A 200 2.90 16.94 -9.33
C PHE A 200 2.20 16.02 -8.36
N LEU A 201 2.19 16.39 -7.08
CA LEU A 201 1.31 15.83 -6.07
C LEU A 201 0.00 16.63 -6.03
N VAL A 202 -1.11 15.93 -6.03
CA VAL A 202 -2.46 16.50 -6.06
C VAL A 202 -3.26 16.03 -4.85
#